data_c4d3e2e8cf51774c551a00b0320a8756
#
_entry.id   c4d3e2e8cf51774c551a00b0320a8756
#
_cell.length_a   1.000
_cell.length_b   1.000
_cell.length_c   1.000
_cell.angle_alpha   90.00
_cell.angle_beta   90.00
_cell.angle_gamma   90.00
#
_symmetry.space_group_name_H-M   'P 1'
#
loop_
_entity.id
_entity.type
_entity.pdbx_description
1 polymer ?
#
loop_
_entity_poly.entity_id
_entity_poly.type
_entity_poly.pdbx_seq_one_letter_code
_entity_poly.pdbx_strand_id
1 'polypeptide(L)'
;MAKKEKVESIEIIESPEALQQEVSKVTELVDKNKSSVATILGVVVAIVAAYFGYQWYSATQDAEGEKKLFKAVYAFESDSLAAASKDLAKVSDEFGGNTQNLADLYLGITLLKQGKFDQSIEKLKNFSSSDLLVQARAYSLIGDAYAEKKSFADAI
;
A
#
# COMPACT_ATOMS: atom_id res chain seq x y z
N MET A 1 33.50 -4.66 -30.65
CA MET A 1 33.86 -5.56 -29.53
C MET A 1 32.63 -6.18 -28.85
N ALA A 2 31.53 -5.48 -28.63
CA ALA A 2 30.30 -6.02 -28.00
C ALA A 2 29.62 -7.21 -28.74
N LYS A 3 29.79 -7.35 -30.05
CA LYS A 3 29.18 -8.42 -30.85
C LYS A 3 29.87 -9.77 -30.73
N LYS A 4 31.16 -9.79 -30.33
CA LYS A 4 31.96 -11.02 -30.14
C LYS A 4 31.69 -11.66 -28.76
N GLU A 5 31.52 -10.86 -27.71
CA GLU A 5 31.17 -11.36 -26.37
C GLU A 5 29.78 -12.04 -26.33
N LYS A 6 28.82 -11.50 -27.09
CA LYS A 6 27.46 -12.05 -27.13
C LYS A 6 27.35 -13.39 -27.86
N VAL A 7 28.25 -13.64 -28.80
CA VAL A 7 28.31 -14.92 -29.53
C VAL A 7 28.99 -15.98 -28.68
N GLU A 8 30.06 -15.62 -27.97
CA GLU A 8 30.78 -16.53 -27.06
C GLU A 8 29.89 -17.01 -25.89
N SER A 9 29.03 -16.13 -25.36
CA SER A 9 28.08 -16.50 -24.26
C SER A 9 26.94 -17.43 -24.72
N ILE A 10 26.60 -17.43 -26.01
CA ILE A 10 25.58 -18.32 -26.60
C ILE A 10 26.16 -19.70 -26.88
N GLU A 11 27.43 -19.75 -27.39
CA GLU A 11 28.11 -21.01 -27.68
C GLU A 11 28.40 -21.84 -26.39
N ILE A 12 28.63 -21.17 -25.26
CA ILE A 12 28.84 -21.82 -23.95
C ILE A 12 27.60 -22.59 -23.49
N ILE A 13 26.39 -22.16 -23.89
CA ILE A 13 25.14 -22.80 -23.49
C ILE A 13 24.80 -24.03 -24.33
N GLU A 14 25.34 -24.12 -25.57
CA GLU A 14 25.00 -25.21 -26.51
C GLU A 14 25.92 -26.44 -26.43
N SER A 15 27.08 -26.36 -25.77
CA SER A 15 28.00 -27.52 -25.67
C SER A 15 27.94 -28.15 -24.25
N PRO A 16 27.62 -29.45 -24.13
CA PRO A 16 27.57 -30.17 -22.84
C PRO A 16 28.88 -30.10 -22.06
N GLU A 17 30.00 -30.04 -22.77
CA GLU A 17 31.37 -29.99 -22.20
C GLU A 17 31.68 -28.61 -21.58
N ALA A 18 31.24 -27.53 -22.20
CA ALA A 18 31.41 -26.18 -21.68
C ALA A 18 30.53 -25.97 -20.43
N LEU A 19 29.30 -26.50 -20.41
CA LEU A 19 28.45 -26.51 -19.25
C LEU A 19 29.07 -27.28 -18.05
N GLN A 20 29.72 -28.43 -18.31
CA GLN A 20 30.40 -29.19 -17.26
C GLN A 20 31.60 -28.43 -16.68
N GLN A 21 32.36 -27.68 -17.49
CA GLN A 21 33.46 -26.87 -17.02
C GLN A 21 33.00 -25.68 -16.18
N GLU A 22 31.92 -25.02 -16.59
CA GLU A 22 31.36 -23.91 -15.79
C GLU A 22 30.74 -24.40 -14.47
N VAL A 23 30.01 -25.53 -14.51
CA VAL A 23 29.46 -26.17 -13.31
C VAL A 23 30.60 -26.60 -12.36
N SER A 24 31.71 -27.14 -12.86
CA SER A 24 32.84 -27.54 -12.03
C SER A 24 33.51 -26.34 -11.33
N LYS A 25 33.68 -25.20 -12.03
CA LYS A 25 34.21 -23.95 -11.44
C LYS A 25 33.28 -23.39 -10.35
N VAL A 26 31.97 -23.39 -10.60
CA VAL A 26 30.99 -22.97 -9.60
C VAL A 26 31.03 -23.89 -8.39
N THR A 27 31.13 -25.20 -8.59
CA THR A 27 31.19 -26.18 -7.49
C THR A 27 32.44 -26.00 -6.66
N GLU A 28 33.59 -25.73 -7.28
CA GLU A 28 34.87 -25.49 -6.60
C GLU A 28 34.83 -24.19 -5.78
N LEU A 29 34.22 -23.09 -6.32
CA LEU A 29 34.02 -21.84 -5.60
C LEU A 29 33.07 -22.01 -4.39
N VAL A 30 32.01 -22.80 -4.56
CA VAL A 30 31.08 -23.12 -3.47
C VAL A 30 31.77 -23.95 -2.38
N ASP A 31 32.53 -24.97 -2.77
CA ASP A 31 33.27 -25.82 -1.84
C ASP A 31 34.32 -25.07 -1.04
N LYS A 32 35.02 -24.14 -1.68
CA LYS A 32 36.03 -23.30 -1.03
C LYS A 32 35.44 -22.28 -0.06
N ASN A 33 34.20 -21.84 -0.31
CA ASN A 33 33.55 -20.80 0.47
C ASN A 33 32.20 -21.26 1.09
N LYS A 34 32.08 -22.53 1.46
CA LYS A 34 30.81 -23.14 1.98
C LYS A 34 30.12 -22.28 3.05
N SER A 35 30.89 -21.73 4.00
CA SER A 35 30.34 -20.90 5.06
C SER A 35 29.74 -19.61 4.52
N SER A 36 30.43 -18.91 3.63
CA SER A 36 29.95 -17.65 3.03
C SER A 36 28.74 -17.88 2.14
N VAL A 37 28.74 -18.93 1.33
CA VAL A 37 27.63 -19.31 0.46
C VAL A 37 26.40 -19.68 1.30
N ALA A 38 26.58 -20.46 2.36
CA ALA A 38 25.49 -20.81 3.28
C ALA A 38 24.90 -19.57 3.98
N THR A 39 25.77 -18.62 4.37
CA THR A 39 25.31 -17.36 4.99
C THR A 39 24.50 -16.51 4.00
N ILE A 40 24.99 -16.35 2.77
CA ILE A 40 24.28 -15.60 1.72
C ILE A 40 22.94 -16.25 1.41
N LEU A 41 22.91 -17.57 1.26
CA LEU A 41 21.67 -18.32 1.01
C LEU A 41 20.69 -18.15 2.18
N GLY A 42 21.17 -18.22 3.42
CA GLY A 42 20.37 -17.99 4.62
C GLY A 42 19.75 -16.60 4.67
N VAL A 43 20.53 -15.57 4.31
CA VAL A 43 20.04 -14.18 4.22
C VAL A 43 18.97 -14.05 3.13
N VAL A 44 19.18 -14.63 1.96
CA VAL A 44 18.20 -14.60 0.87
C VAL A 44 16.89 -15.27 1.30
N VAL A 45 16.97 -16.45 1.92
CA VAL A 45 15.79 -17.15 2.43
C VAL A 45 15.07 -16.33 3.50
N ALA A 46 15.81 -15.66 4.40
CA ALA A 46 15.21 -14.80 5.43
C ALA A 46 14.47 -13.60 4.82
N ILE A 47 15.06 -12.96 3.79
CA ILE A 47 14.43 -11.85 3.07
C ILE A 47 13.13 -12.31 2.38
N VAL A 48 13.18 -13.44 1.69
CA VAL A 48 12.01 -14.02 1.01
C VAL A 48 10.91 -14.38 2.03
N ALA A 49 11.26 -15.00 3.14
CA ALA A 49 10.32 -15.35 4.20
C ALA A 49 9.69 -14.09 4.84
N ALA A 50 10.50 -13.06 5.09
CA ALA A 50 10.01 -11.78 5.61
C ALA A 50 9.06 -11.08 4.62
N TYR A 51 9.37 -11.12 3.32
CA TYR A 51 8.52 -10.56 2.27
C TYR A 51 7.16 -11.27 2.19
N PHE A 52 7.14 -12.60 2.14
CA PHE A 52 5.89 -13.36 2.11
C PHE A 52 5.11 -13.26 3.42
N GLY A 53 5.79 -13.24 4.55
CA GLY A 53 5.17 -13.03 5.86
C GLY A 53 4.49 -11.66 5.95
N TYR A 54 5.17 -10.61 5.50
CA TYR A 54 4.62 -9.27 5.45
C TYR A 54 3.42 -9.18 4.49
N GLN A 55 3.52 -9.77 3.30
CA GLN A 55 2.43 -9.77 2.32
C GLN A 55 1.20 -10.52 2.84
N TRP A 56 1.38 -11.65 3.49
CA TRP A 56 0.28 -12.40 4.10
C TRP A 56 -0.38 -11.62 5.24
N TYR A 57 0.43 -11.00 6.11
CA TYR A 57 -0.07 -10.15 7.19
C TYR A 57 -0.85 -8.95 6.63
N SER A 58 -0.31 -8.24 5.65
CA SER A 58 -0.96 -7.10 5.00
C SER A 58 -2.29 -7.51 4.36
N ALA A 59 -2.32 -8.59 3.59
CA ALA A 59 -3.55 -9.07 2.94
C ALA A 59 -4.65 -9.42 3.95
N THR A 60 -4.29 -9.96 5.12
CA THR A 60 -5.24 -10.27 6.19
C THR A 60 -5.79 -9.00 6.83
N GLN A 61 -4.92 -8.01 7.07
CA GLN A 61 -5.31 -6.70 7.59
C GLN A 61 -6.22 -5.96 6.60
N ASP A 62 -5.91 -5.98 5.31
CA ASP A 62 -6.72 -5.33 4.28
C ASP A 62 -8.13 -5.92 4.23
N ALA A 63 -8.28 -7.25 4.24
CA ALA A 63 -9.58 -7.92 4.23
C ALA A 63 -10.42 -7.62 5.50
N GLU A 64 -9.79 -7.55 6.67
CA GLU A 64 -10.47 -7.17 7.91
C GLU A 64 -10.87 -5.69 7.90
N GLY A 65 -9.98 -4.82 7.43
CA GLY A 65 -10.20 -3.40 7.29
C GLY A 65 -11.37 -3.09 6.35
N GLU A 66 -11.41 -3.73 5.17
CA GLU A 66 -12.51 -3.58 4.22
C GLU A 66 -13.86 -4.00 4.83
N LYS A 67 -13.89 -5.10 5.57
CA LYS A 67 -15.11 -5.57 6.24
C LYS A 67 -15.61 -4.58 7.29
N LYS A 68 -14.70 -3.99 8.09
CA LYS A 68 -15.04 -2.96 9.09
C LYS A 68 -15.47 -1.67 8.41
N LEU A 69 -14.78 -1.27 7.33
CA LEU A 69 -15.12 -0.11 6.52
C LEU A 69 -16.53 -0.23 5.93
N PHE A 70 -16.83 -1.38 5.32
CA PHE A 70 -18.17 -1.63 4.75
C PHE A 70 -19.27 -1.47 5.79
N LYS A 71 -19.07 -2.01 7.01
CA LYS A 71 -20.04 -1.86 8.09
C LYS A 71 -20.21 -0.40 8.51
N ALA A 72 -19.12 0.36 8.57
CA ALA A 72 -19.15 1.77 8.97
C ALA A 72 -19.82 2.64 7.87
N VAL A 73 -19.55 2.35 6.59
CA VAL A 73 -20.23 2.99 5.44
C VAL A 73 -21.73 2.66 5.43
N TYR A 74 -22.11 1.43 5.72
CA TYR A 74 -23.52 1.08 5.84
C TYR A 74 -24.24 1.88 6.94
N ALA A 75 -23.58 2.10 8.09
CA ALA A 75 -24.11 2.97 9.12
C ALA A 75 -24.27 4.43 8.66
N PHE A 76 -23.33 4.93 7.84
CA PHE A 76 -23.40 6.25 7.21
C PHE A 76 -24.58 6.34 6.22
N GLU A 77 -24.75 5.35 5.36
CA GLU A 77 -25.87 5.29 4.39
C GLU A 77 -27.23 5.17 5.07
N SER A 78 -27.27 4.54 6.25
CA SER A 78 -28.46 4.45 7.10
C SER A 78 -28.70 5.72 7.95
N ASP A 79 -28.02 6.81 7.67
CA ASP A 79 -28.06 8.10 8.38
C ASP A 79 -27.74 8.02 9.89
N SER A 80 -27.11 6.93 10.31
CA SER A 80 -26.64 6.72 11.68
C SER A 80 -25.31 7.41 11.91
N LEU A 81 -25.25 8.74 11.75
CA LEU A 81 -24.04 9.53 11.72
C LEU A 81 -23.15 9.38 12.95
N ALA A 82 -23.73 9.20 14.14
CA ALA A 82 -22.95 9.01 15.37
C ALA A 82 -22.23 7.66 15.40
N ALA A 83 -22.89 6.59 14.96
CA ALA A 83 -22.27 5.26 14.84
C ALA A 83 -21.24 5.25 13.72
N ALA A 84 -21.60 5.81 12.55
CA ALA A 84 -20.71 5.91 11.40
C ALA A 84 -19.40 6.64 11.74
N SER A 85 -19.48 7.83 12.36
CA SER A 85 -18.27 8.58 12.73
C SER A 85 -17.36 7.82 13.70
N LYS A 86 -17.95 7.10 14.66
CA LYS A 86 -17.18 6.29 15.61
C LYS A 86 -16.50 5.09 14.94
N ASP A 87 -17.22 4.37 14.09
CA ASP A 87 -16.69 3.18 13.44
C ASP A 87 -15.70 3.56 12.33
N LEU A 88 -15.96 4.64 11.55
CA LEU A 88 -15.01 5.17 10.55
C LEU A 88 -13.72 5.69 11.19
N ALA A 89 -13.80 6.37 12.35
CA ALA A 89 -12.62 6.82 13.06
C ALA A 89 -11.73 5.63 13.46
N LYS A 90 -12.33 4.55 13.99
CA LYS A 90 -11.58 3.33 14.32
C LYS A 90 -10.91 2.71 13.08
N VAL A 91 -11.62 2.65 11.95
CA VAL A 91 -11.05 2.13 10.71
C VAL A 91 -9.90 3.01 10.24
N SER A 92 -10.04 4.33 10.28
CA SER A 92 -8.98 5.28 9.93
C SER A 92 -7.73 5.14 10.81
N ASP A 93 -7.90 4.83 12.10
CA ASP A 93 -6.81 4.73 13.07
C ASP A 93 -6.15 3.34 13.09
N GLU A 94 -6.92 2.26 12.85
CA GLU A 94 -6.46 0.88 12.98
C GLU A 94 -5.85 0.31 11.67
N PHE A 95 -6.24 0.83 10.52
CA PHE A 95 -5.85 0.31 9.21
C PHE A 95 -5.08 1.34 8.39
N GLY A 96 -4.39 0.87 7.35
CA GLY A 96 -3.60 1.70 6.44
C GLY A 96 -4.08 1.62 5.00
N GLY A 97 -3.31 2.24 4.09
CA GLY A 97 -3.50 2.12 2.66
C GLY A 97 -4.87 2.63 2.16
N ASN A 98 -5.48 1.88 1.26
CA ASN A 98 -6.75 2.27 0.65
C ASN A 98 -7.92 2.26 1.65
N THR A 99 -7.91 1.36 2.61
CA THR A 99 -8.95 1.26 3.65
C THR A 99 -8.98 2.51 4.52
N GLN A 100 -7.83 2.96 5.01
CA GLN A 100 -7.70 4.21 5.75
C GLN A 100 -8.14 5.42 4.92
N ASN A 101 -7.66 5.47 3.68
CA ASN A 101 -7.95 6.57 2.77
C ASN A 101 -9.46 6.74 2.53
N LEU A 102 -10.17 5.65 2.29
CA LEU A 102 -11.63 5.67 2.16
C LEU A 102 -12.34 5.97 3.48
N ALA A 103 -11.84 5.46 4.60
CA ALA A 103 -12.38 5.77 5.92
C ALA A 103 -12.28 7.28 6.21
N ASP A 104 -11.15 7.92 5.88
CA ASP A 104 -10.96 9.37 6.04
C ASP A 104 -11.94 10.18 5.19
N LEU A 105 -12.21 9.77 3.95
CA LEU A 105 -13.21 10.41 3.10
C LEU A 105 -14.61 10.35 3.74
N TYR A 106 -15.08 9.14 4.06
CA TYR A 106 -16.41 8.97 4.63
C TYR A 106 -16.53 9.60 6.03
N LEU A 107 -15.47 9.55 6.83
CA LEU A 107 -15.43 10.22 8.14
C LEU A 107 -15.51 11.73 7.97
N GLY A 108 -14.76 12.31 7.02
CA GLY A 108 -14.83 13.72 6.71
C GLY A 108 -16.22 14.17 6.30
N ILE A 109 -16.89 13.42 5.43
CA ILE A 109 -18.28 13.67 5.03
C ILE A 109 -19.24 13.56 6.23
N THR A 110 -19.06 12.54 7.06
CA THR A 110 -19.89 12.31 8.26
C THR A 110 -19.75 13.46 9.26
N LEU A 111 -18.53 13.93 9.48
CA LEU A 111 -18.22 15.05 10.37
C LEU A 111 -18.79 16.37 9.84
N LEU A 112 -18.75 16.57 8.51
CA LEU A 112 -19.37 17.72 7.86
C LEU A 112 -20.88 17.76 8.15
N LYS A 113 -21.56 16.63 7.94
CA LYS A 113 -22.99 16.49 8.24
C LYS A 113 -23.32 16.70 9.74
N GLN A 114 -22.36 16.42 10.63
CA GLN A 114 -22.49 16.66 12.07
C GLN A 114 -22.17 18.10 12.49
N GLY A 115 -21.77 18.98 11.56
CA GLY A 115 -21.34 20.35 11.87
C GLY A 115 -19.96 20.45 12.51
N LYS A 116 -19.17 19.38 12.47
CA LYS A 116 -17.79 19.32 13.01
C LYS A 116 -16.78 19.70 11.93
N PHE A 117 -16.85 20.94 11.48
CA PHE A 117 -16.17 21.40 10.27
C PHE A 117 -14.64 21.28 10.33
N ASP A 118 -14.00 21.62 11.45
CA ASP A 118 -12.54 21.53 11.58
C ASP A 118 -12.04 20.11 11.44
N GLN A 119 -12.70 19.17 12.11
CA GLN A 119 -12.35 17.74 12.03
C GLN A 119 -12.65 17.17 10.63
N SER A 120 -13.74 17.63 9.98
CA SER A 120 -14.07 17.27 8.62
C SER A 120 -12.96 17.67 7.65
N ILE A 121 -12.51 18.95 7.73
CA ILE A 121 -11.42 19.48 6.88
C ILE A 121 -10.14 18.66 7.06
N GLU A 122 -9.78 18.33 8.30
CA GLU A 122 -8.60 17.52 8.61
C GLU A 122 -8.67 16.16 7.91
N LYS A 123 -9.77 15.44 8.08
CA LYS A 123 -9.95 14.11 7.49
C LYS A 123 -10.03 14.15 5.97
N LEU A 124 -10.72 15.11 5.38
CA LEU A 124 -10.79 15.28 3.93
C LEU A 124 -9.44 15.66 3.31
N LYS A 125 -8.57 16.39 4.03
CA LYS A 125 -7.21 16.69 3.58
C LYS A 125 -6.28 15.47 3.56
N ASN A 126 -6.54 14.47 4.41
CA ASN A 126 -5.80 13.22 4.42
C ASN A 126 -6.17 12.31 3.24
N PHE A 127 -7.36 12.50 2.68
CA PHE A 127 -7.83 11.72 1.53
C PHE A 127 -7.09 12.12 0.24
N SER A 128 -6.74 11.10 -0.57
CA SER A 128 -6.18 11.31 -1.89
C SER A 128 -6.72 10.28 -2.90
N SER A 129 -6.95 10.71 -4.14
CA SER A 129 -7.41 9.83 -5.21
C SER A 129 -6.73 10.17 -6.53
N SER A 130 -6.41 9.13 -7.31
CA SER A 130 -5.98 9.28 -8.71
C SER A 130 -7.15 9.60 -9.66
N ASP A 131 -8.37 9.35 -9.23
CA ASP A 131 -9.57 9.76 -9.95
C ASP A 131 -9.83 11.25 -9.70
N LEU A 132 -9.73 12.04 -10.79
CA LEU A 132 -9.88 13.49 -10.75
C LEU A 132 -11.26 13.93 -10.25
N LEU A 133 -12.33 13.18 -10.56
CA LEU A 133 -13.69 13.54 -10.14
C LEU A 133 -13.86 13.32 -8.64
N VAL A 134 -13.34 12.20 -8.13
CA VAL A 134 -13.37 11.89 -6.70
C VAL A 134 -12.52 12.87 -5.91
N GLN A 135 -11.33 13.21 -6.41
CA GLN A 135 -10.45 14.20 -5.78
C GLN A 135 -11.08 15.60 -5.77
N ALA A 136 -11.66 16.01 -6.88
CA ALA A 136 -12.37 17.30 -6.98
C ALA A 136 -13.57 17.37 -6.01
N ARG A 137 -14.27 16.23 -5.81
CA ARG A 137 -15.34 16.17 -4.82
C ARG A 137 -14.84 16.35 -3.40
N ALA A 138 -13.70 15.76 -3.05
CA ALA A 138 -13.09 15.95 -1.73
C ALA A 138 -12.73 17.43 -1.49
N TYR A 139 -12.13 18.10 -2.48
CA TYR A 139 -11.86 19.55 -2.40
C TYR A 139 -13.13 20.39 -2.28
N SER A 140 -14.18 20.06 -3.04
CA SER A 140 -15.48 20.73 -2.90
C SER A 140 -16.04 20.62 -1.47
N LEU A 141 -15.95 19.44 -0.86
CA LEU A 141 -16.40 19.23 0.53
C LEU A 141 -15.57 20.02 1.55
N ILE A 142 -14.27 20.19 1.30
CA ILE A 142 -13.41 21.07 2.11
C ILE A 142 -13.85 22.53 1.97
N GLY A 143 -14.14 22.98 0.75
CA GLY A 143 -14.69 24.31 0.49
C GLY A 143 -16.03 24.52 1.19
N ASP A 144 -16.94 23.55 1.10
CA ASP A 144 -18.23 23.58 1.81
C ASP A 144 -18.02 23.72 3.34
N ALA A 145 -17.09 22.95 3.93
CA ALA A 145 -16.77 23.03 5.35
C ALA A 145 -16.23 24.41 5.76
N TYR A 146 -15.37 25.03 4.95
CA TYR A 146 -14.89 26.39 5.19
C TYR A 146 -16.00 27.44 5.05
N ALA A 147 -16.89 27.27 4.07
CA ALA A 147 -18.03 28.16 3.87
C ALA A 147 -18.98 28.12 5.09
N GLU A 148 -19.29 26.93 5.60
CA GLU A 148 -20.10 26.74 6.82
C GLU A 148 -19.45 27.40 8.05
N LYS A 149 -18.12 27.40 8.14
CA LYS A 149 -17.34 28.14 9.14
C LYS A 149 -17.32 29.66 8.91
N LYS A 150 -17.88 30.14 7.81
CA LYS A 150 -17.78 31.53 7.36
C LYS A 150 -16.34 31.98 7.03
N SER A 151 -15.42 31.04 6.82
CA SER A 151 -14.05 31.29 6.40
C SER A 151 -13.97 31.35 4.87
N PHE A 152 -14.65 32.31 4.28
CA PHE A 152 -14.84 32.38 2.81
C PHE A 152 -13.53 32.55 2.04
N ALA A 153 -12.50 33.12 2.63
CA ALA A 153 -11.18 33.24 2.01
C ALA A 153 -10.49 31.88 1.85
N ASP A 154 -10.76 30.92 2.76
CA ASP A 154 -10.19 29.57 2.73
C ASP A 154 -11.07 28.60 1.93
N ALA A 155 -12.29 29.01 1.56
CA ALA A 155 -13.24 28.20 0.80
C ALA A 155 -13.02 28.26 -0.72
N ILE A 156 -12.14 29.15 -1.21
CA ILE A 156 -11.84 29.39 -2.62
C ILE A 156 -10.50 28.74 -2.97
#